data_645386fd167aee2b5c1333aa55d519f7
#
_entry.id   645386fd167aee2b5c1333aa55d519f7
#
_cell.length_a   1.000
_cell.length_b   1.000
_cell.length_c   1.000
_cell.angle_alpha   90.00
_cell.angle_beta   90.00
_cell.angle_gamma   90.00
#
_symmetry.space_group_name_H-M   'P 1'
#
loop_
_entity.id
_entity.type
_entity.pdbx_description
1 polymer ?
#
loop_
_entity_poly.entity_id
_entity_poly.type
_entity_poly.pdbx_seq_one_letter_code
_entity_poly.pdbx_strand_id
1 'polypeptide(L)'
;SSEASGAQPAETEPAVSEAPSVDDSTPYGQHGTLHVENGKLTDADGNIVQLYGMSTHGIAWFPQYINYDSFRTLRDDWNTNCIRLAMYTAEYGGYCADGDKEQLKQLVRDGVSYATELGMYVIVDWHILSDCDPNQNKDEAIAFFREMSEAFADNDNVLYEICNEPNSGTSWDSIKSYAEEVIPVIREQKPDAVILVGTPTWSQEIDKAAASPLTFDNVMYTLHFYAGTHKDDLRNRLETCAQNNLPVFVSEFGMCDASGNGANDFDSTTKWLDLLNKYQISFCCW
;
A
#
# COMPACT_ATOMS: atom_id res chain seq x y z
N SER A 1 -17.96 -44.06 -51.55
CA SER A 1 -16.77 -44.00 -50.77
C SER A 1 -16.30 -42.55 -50.71
N SER A 2 -16.64 -41.84 -49.66
CA SER A 2 -16.11 -40.48 -49.36
C SER A 2 -15.41 -40.54 -48.02
N GLU A 3 -14.09 -40.38 -48.05
CA GLU A 3 -13.27 -40.27 -46.86
C GLU A 3 -13.47 -38.87 -46.24
N ALA A 4 -13.88 -38.83 -44.97
CA ALA A 4 -13.92 -37.65 -44.19
C ALA A 4 -12.53 -37.44 -43.54
N SER A 5 -11.86 -36.39 -43.97
CA SER A 5 -10.63 -35.91 -43.34
C SER A 5 -10.99 -35.21 -42.02
N GLY A 6 -10.62 -35.81 -40.90
CA GLY A 6 -10.70 -35.21 -39.59
C GLY A 6 -9.58 -34.19 -39.37
N ALA A 7 -9.94 -32.96 -39.29
CA ALA A 7 -9.03 -31.93 -38.81
C ALA A 7 -8.94 -32.00 -37.28
N GLN A 8 -7.75 -32.24 -36.73
CA GLN A 8 -7.42 -32.07 -35.31
C GLN A 8 -7.51 -30.61 -34.92
N PRO A 9 -8.05 -30.27 -33.76
CA PRO A 9 -7.98 -28.91 -33.24
C PRO A 9 -6.52 -28.60 -32.89
N ALA A 10 -6.06 -27.46 -33.36
CA ALA A 10 -4.75 -26.91 -32.96
C ALA A 10 -4.76 -26.66 -31.43
N GLU A 11 -3.85 -27.28 -30.72
CA GLU A 11 -3.52 -26.90 -29.34
C GLU A 11 -3.00 -25.47 -29.37
N THR A 12 -3.77 -24.54 -28.80
CA THR A 12 -3.28 -23.20 -28.48
C THR A 12 -2.33 -23.34 -27.30
N GLU A 13 -1.03 -23.19 -27.54
CA GLU A 13 -0.07 -22.97 -26.46
C GLU A 13 -0.53 -21.78 -25.60
N PRO A 14 -0.44 -21.88 -24.25
CA PRO A 14 -0.73 -20.75 -23.41
C PRO A 14 0.24 -19.62 -23.78
N ALA A 15 -0.32 -18.43 -24.06
CA ALA A 15 0.48 -17.25 -24.34
C ALA A 15 1.43 -17.02 -23.15
N VAL A 16 2.73 -17.15 -23.41
CA VAL A 16 3.76 -16.72 -22.47
C VAL A 16 3.55 -15.23 -22.30
N SER A 17 3.15 -14.80 -21.10
CA SER A 17 3.11 -13.39 -20.73
C SER A 17 4.55 -12.87 -20.89
N GLU A 18 4.80 -12.11 -21.96
CA GLU A 18 6.03 -11.36 -22.05
C GLU A 18 6.10 -10.44 -20.82
N ALA A 19 7.23 -10.49 -20.12
CA ALA A 19 7.52 -9.51 -19.08
C ALA A 19 7.31 -8.11 -19.70
N PRO A 20 6.58 -7.20 -19.03
CA PRO A 20 6.31 -5.90 -19.61
C PRO A 20 7.63 -5.25 -20.01
N SER A 21 7.70 -4.75 -21.24
CA SER A 21 8.84 -3.95 -21.69
C SER A 21 8.97 -2.78 -20.72
N VAL A 22 10.14 -2.67 -20.07
CA VAL A 22 10.42 -1.59 -19.12
C VAL A 22 10.44 -0.28 -19.90
N ASP A 23 9.39 0.53 -19.76
CA ASP A 23 9.34 1.89 -20.31
C ASP A 23 10.05 2.82 -19.33
N ASP A 24 11.27 3.21 -19.65
CA ASP A 24 12.12 4.08 -18.82
C ASP A 24 11.51 5.46 -18.53
N SER A 25 10.43 5.83 -19.23
CA SER A 25 9.70 7.08 -18.93
C SER A 25 8.73 6.96 -17.75
N THR A 26 8.39 5.75 -17.32
CA THR A 26 7.47 5.51 -16.22
C THR A 26 8.17 5.53 -14.86
N PRO A 27 7.45 5.77 -13.75
CA PRO A 27 8.03 5.71 -12.41
C PRO A 27 8.78 4.40 -12.12
N TYR A 28 8.14 3.26 -12.39
CA TYR A 28 8.78 1.97 -12.20
C TYR A 28 9.95 1.75 -13.18
N GLY A 29 9.80 2.18 -14.43
CA GLY A 29 10.88 2.10 -15.43
C GLY A 29 12.14 2.84 -15.02
N GLN A 30 11.98 3.96 -14.29
CA GLN A 30 13.12 4.76 -13.80
C GLN A 30 13.81 4.13 -12.59
N HIS A 31 13.08 3.45 -11.71
CA HIS A 31 13.59 3.02 -10.40
C HIS A 31 13.61 1.50 -10.19
N GLY A 32 12.74 0.75 -10.88
CA GLY A 32 12.62 -0.69 -10.69
C GLY A 32 12.17 -1.10 -9.30
N THR A 33 12.64 -2.25 -8.86
CA THR A 33 12.31 -2.81 -7.55
C THR A 33 12.86 -1.94 -6.41
N LEU A 34 12.02 -1.64 -5.43
CA LEU A 34 12.38 -0.83 -4.28
C LEU A 34 12.73 -1.70 -3.07
N HIS A 35 13.60 -1.17 -2.23
CA HIS A 35 13.94 -1.75 -0.93
C HIS A 35 14.13 -0.65 0.12
N VAL A 36 14.28 -1.02 1.38
CA VAL A 36 14.49 -0.09 2.48
C VAL A 36 15.96 -0.14 2.92
N GLU A 37 16.63 1.00 2.85
CA GLU A 37 18.02 1.15 3.27
C GLU A 37 18.20 2.45 4.06
N ASN A 38 18.85 2.38 5.21
CA ASN A 38 19.10 3.55 6.07
C ASN A 38 17.85 4.38 6.38
N GLY A 39 16.71 3.72 6.61
CA GLY A 39 15.45 4.36 6.91
C GLY A 39 14.74 5.00 5.69
N LYS A 40 15.19 4.73 4.49
CA LYS A 40 14.66 5.30 3.25
C LYS A 40 14.23 4.23 2.26
N LEU A 41 13.20 4.56 1.48
CA LEU A 41 12.84 3.78 0.31
C LEU A 41 13.84 4.08 -0.80
N THR A 42 14.44 3.03 -1.36
CA THR A 42 15.64 3.15 -2.20
C THR A 42 15.51 2.23 -3.41
N ASP A 43 16.05 2.63 -4.56
CA ASP A 43 16.17 1.77 -5.73
C ASP A 43 17.46 0.93 -5.72
N ALA A 44 17.64 0.07 -6.72
CA ALA A 44 18.78 -0.83 -6.83
C ALA A 44 20.13 -0.10 -6.97
N ASP A 45 20.11 1.15 -7.43
CA ASP A 45 21.31 1.97 -7.62
C ASP A 45 21.65 2.81 -6.37
N GLY A 46 20.86 2.68 -5.29
CA GLY A 46 21.05 3.40 -4.04
C GLY A 46 20.41 4.80 -4.03
N ASN A 47 19.62 5.15 -5.03
CA ASN A 47 18.91 6.42 -5.05
C ASN A 47 17.68 6.35 -4.15
N ILE A 48 17.47 7.40 -3.34
CA ILE A 48 16.27 7.52 -2.54
C ILE A 48 15.09 7.83 -3.46
N VAL A 49 14.00 7.08 -3.28
CA VAL A 49 12.76 7.23 -4.05
C VAL A 49 11.66 7.71 -3.12
N GLN A 50 11.05 8.83 -3.45
CA GLN A 50 9.87 9.34 -2.75
C GLN A 50 8.64 9.05 -3.60
N LEU A 51 7.67 8.32 -3.05
CA LEU A 51 6.39 8.05 -3.71
C LEU A 51 5.38 9.14 -3.37
N TYR A 52 4.68 9.63 -4.39
CA TYR A 52 3.61 10.61 -4.32
C TYR A 52 2.32 9.92 -4.76
N GLY A 53 1.58 9.40 -3.79
CA GLY A 53 0.48 8.50 -4.06
C GLY A 53 -0.90 9.10 -3.87
N MET A 54 -1.87 8.40 -4.45
CA MET A 54 -3.30 8.62 -4.24
C MET A 54 -3.95 7.31 -3.78
N SER A 55 -4.81 7.40 -2.77
CA SER A 55 -5.65 6.30 -2.34
C SER A 55 -6.96 6.26 -3.11
N THR A 56 -7.50 5.07 -3.29
CA THR A 56 -8.78 4.85 -3.98
C THR A 56 -10.00 5.23 -3.15
N HIS A 57 -9.84 5.67 -1.88
CA HIS A 57 -10.86 5.48 -0.86
C HIS A 57 -11.20 3.97 -0.72
N GLY A 58 -12.19 3.59 0.09
CA GLY A 58 -12.57 2.17 0.21
C GLY A 58 -13.05 1.59 -1.11
N ILE A 59 -12.39 0.57 -1.61
CA ILE A 59 -12.75 -0.06 -2.90
C ILE A 59 -14.12 -0.71 -2.87
N ALA A 60 -14.59 -1.14 -1.69
CA ALA A 60 -15.95 -1.67 -1.52
C ALA A 60 -17.03 -0.61 -1.76
N TRP A 61 -16.74 0.66 -1.48
CA TRP A 61 -17.69 1.77 -1.61
C TRP A 61 -17.60 2.48 -2.95
N PHE A 62 -16.39 2.57 -3.52
CA PHE A 62 -16.12 3.32 -4.74
C PHE A 62 -15.32 2.48 -5.76
N PRO A 63 -15.83 1.30 -6.16
CA PRO A 63 -15.11 0.42 -7.08
C PRO A 63 -14.91 1.04 -8.47
N GLN A 64 -15.75 2.01 -8.87
CA GLN A 64 -15.70 2.66 -10.17
C GLN A 64 -14.42 3.45 -10.42
N TYR A 65 -13.69 3.82 -9.37
CA TYR A 65 -12.42 4.54 -9.52
C TYR A 65 -11.22 3.62 -9.78
N ILE A 66 -11.40 2.32 -9.67
CA ILE A 66 -10.40 1.34 -10.10
C ILE A 66 -10.57 1.10 -11.58
N ASN A 67 -9.91 1.93 -12.38
CA ASN A 67 -9.88 1.78 -13.82
C ASN A 67 -8.60 2.39 -14.40
N TYR A 68 -8.22 1.94 -15.59
CA TYR A 68 -7.00 2.35 -16.27
C TYR A 68 -6.92 3.85 -16.50
N ASP A 69 -8.00 4.45 -16.98
CA ASP A 69 -8.01 5.88 -17.35
C ASP A 69 -7.84 6.79 -16.13
N SER A 70 -8.46 6.44 -14.99
CA SER A 70 -8.27 7.18 -13.73
C SER A 70 -6.80 7.14 -13.29
N PHE A 71 -6.18 5.98 -13.32
CA PHE A 71 -4.77 5.83 -12.90
C PHE A 71 -3.82 6.53 -13.87
N ARG A 72 -4.09 6.44 -15.18
CA ARG A 72 -3.33 7.16 -16.20
C ARG A 72 -3.42 8.68 -16.00
N THR A 73 -4.60 9.21 -15.75
CA THR A 73 -4.80 10.65 -15.48
C THR A 73 -4.01 11.08 -14.23
N LEU A 74 -4.05 10.31 -13.17
CA LEU A 74 -3.27 10.58 -11.96
C LEU A 74 -1.76 10.60 -12.26
N ARG A 75 -1.26 9.65 -13.05
CA ARG A 75 0.15 9.61 -13.46
C ARG A 75 0.53 10.81 -14.32
N ASP A 76 -0.26 11.08 -15.39
CA ASP A 76 0.13 12.01 -16.45
C ASP A 76 -0.14 13.47 -16.06
N ASP A 77 -1.28 13.75 -15.40
CA ASP A 77 -1.74 15.11 -15.12
C ASP A 77 -1.40 15.55 -13.67
N TRP A 78 -1.26 14.60 -12.75
CA TRP A 78 -1.04 14.86 -11.32
C TRP A 78 0.34 14.43 -10.83
N ASN A 79 1.16 13.87 -11.69
CA ASN A 79 2.49 13.36 -11.36
C ASN A 79 2.48 12.31 -10.22
N THR A 80 1.40 11.55 -10.13
CA THR A 80 1.25 10.46 -9.16
C THR A 80 2.07 9.25 -9.61
N ASN A 81 2.86 8.67 -8.73
CA ASN A 81 3.68 7.49 -9.05
C ASN A 81 3.28 6.24 -8.27
N CYS A 82 2.29 6.34 -7.38
CA CYS A 82 1.82 5.23 -6.54
C CYS A 82 0.31 5.31 -6.34
N ILE A 83 -0.36 4.17 -6.44
CA ILE A 83 -1.79 4.03 -6.12
C ILE A 83 -1.91 3.15 -4.87
N ARG A 84 -2.73 3.56 -3.91
CA ARG A 84 -3.08 2.75 -2.74
C ARG A 84 -4.48 2.18 -2.90
N LEU A 85 -4.59 0.85 -2.86
CA LEU A 85 -5.86 0.12 -2.99
C LEU A 85 -6.38 -0.20 -1.59
N ALA A 86 -7.35 0.55 -1.11
CA ALA A 86 -7.87 0.46 0.26
C ALA A 86 -8.97 -0.61 0.36
N MET A 87 -8.63 -1.81 0.85
CA MET A 87 -9.55 -2.91 1.07
C MET A 87 -10.17 -2.83 2.46
N TYR A 88 -11.39 -2.29 2.57
CA TYR A 88 -12.12 -2.34 3.84
C TYR A 88 -12.33 -3.78 4.32
N THR A 89 -12.16 -3.98 5.62
CA THR A 89 -12.31 -5.29 6.29
C THR A 89 -13.65 -5.40 7.02
N ALA A 90 -13.82 -4.76 8.16
CA ALA A 90 -15.03 -4.85 8.96
C ALA A 90 -16.09 -3.79 8.63
N GLU A 91 -15.76 -2.80 7.80
CA GLU A 91 -16.71 -1.77 7.38
C GLU A 91 -17.81 -2.36 6.48
N TYR A 92 -18.92 -1.63 6.33
CA TYR A 92 -20.01 -2.02 5.42
C TYR A 92 -19.47 -2.35 4.02
N GLY A 93 -19.91 -3.47 3.47
CA GLY A 93 -19.41 -3.95 2.18
C GLY A 93 -17.97 -4.49 2.20
N GLY A 94 -17.32 -4.50 3.36
CA GLY A 94 -15.94 -4.93 3.52
C GLY A 94 -15.73 -6.44 3.43
N TYR A 95 -14.49 -6.82 3.26
CA TYR A 95 -14.05 -8.20 3.05
C TYR A 95 -14.42 -9.15 4.21
N CYS A 96 -14.34 -8.68 5.45
CA CYS A 96 -14.67 -9.44 6.66
C CYS A 96 -16.09 -9.16 7.17
N ALA A 97 -16.90 -8.41 6.44
CA ALA A 97 -18.29 -8.09 6.74
C ALA A 97 -19.21 -8.79 5.72
N ASP A 98 -19.97 -8.01 4.97
CA ASP A 98 -20.97 -8.49 4.02
C ASP A 98 -20.54 -8.36 2.55
N GLY A 99 -19.26 -8.05 2.29
CA GLY A 99 -18.71 -7.94 0.96
C GLY A 99 -18.54 -9.28 0.24
N ASP A 100 -18.59 -9.25 -1.09
CA ASP A 100 -18.23 -10.40 -1.92
C ASP A 100 -16.70 -10.48 -2.02
N LYS A 101 -16.10 -11.43 -1.32
CA LYS A 101 -14.65 -11.61 -1.24
C LYS A 101 -13.99 -11.82 -2.59
N GLU A 102 -14.61 -12.60 -3.47
CA GLU A 102 -14.04 -12.86 -4.80
C GLU A 102 -14.08 -11.61 -5.67
N GLN A 103 -15.16 -10.83 -5.63
CA GLN A 103 -15.26 -9.56 -6.34
C GLN A 103 -14.27 -8.53 -5.81
N LEU A 104 -14.11 -8.43 -4.49
CA LEU A 104 -13.15 -7.52 -3.86
C LEU A 104 -11.71 -7.89 -4.20
N LYS A 105 -11.35 -9.17 -4.17
CA LYS A 105 -10.04 -9.64 -4.63
C LYS A 105 -9.82 -9.33 -6.11
N GLN A 106 -10.84 -9.47 -6.94
CA GLN A 106 -10.73 -9.15 -8.36
C GLN A 106 -10.47 -7.66 -8.58
N LEU A 107 -11.11 -6.77 -7.82
CA LEU A 107 -10.81 -5.32 -7.85
C LEU A 107 -9.35 -5.03 -7.49
N VAL A 108 -8.79 -5.72 -6.51
CA VAL A 108 -7.37 -5.60 -6.18
C VAL A 108 -6.50 -6.07 -7.34
N ARG A 109 -6.80 -7.22 -7.94
CA ARG A 109 -6.07 -7.71 -9.12
C ARG A 109 -6.13 -6.74 -10.28
N ASP A 110 -7.31 -6.19 -10.57
CA ASP A 110 -7.50 -5.20 -11.63
C ASP A 110 -6.69 -3.93 -11.35
N GLY A 111 -6.73 -3.43 -10.13
CA GLY A 111 -5.96 -2.25 -9.72
C GLY A 111 -4.44 -2.46 -9.84
N VAL A 112 -3.94 -3.61 -9.42
CA VAL A 112 -2.53 -3.97 -9.60
C VAL A 112 -2.18 -4.08 -11.08
N SER A 113 -3.03 -4.70 -11.87
CA SER A 113 -2.82 -4.84 -13.33
C SER A 113 -2.73 -3.48 -14.02
N TYR A 114 -3.65 -2.56 -13.76
CA TYR A 114 -3.62 -1.22 -14.34
C TYR A 114 -2.39 -0.42 -13.91
N ALA A 115 -2.04 -0.45 -12.64
CA ALA A 115 -0.83 0.23 -12.15
C ALA A 115 0.43 -0.35 -12.79
N THR A 116 0.52 -1.66 -12.91
CA THR A 116 1.66 -2.35 -13.53
C THR A 116 1.80 -1.96 -15.00
N GLU A 117 0.71 -1.97 -15.76
CA GLU A 117 0.71 -1.57 -17.17
C GLU A 117 1.13 -0.10 -17.35
N LEU A 118 0.76 0.76 -16.41
CA LEU A 118 1.14 2.18 -16.39
C LEU A 118 2.55 2.45 -15.83
N GLY A 119 3.24 1.44 -15.37
CA GLY A 119 4.56 1.59 -14.74
C GLY A 119 4.53 2.35 -13.42
N MET A 120 3.43 2.24 -12.67
CA MET A 120 3.24 2.86 -11.35
C MET A 120 3.48 1.84 -10.25
N TYR A 121 3.91 2.32 -9.08
CA TYR A 121 3.87 1.52 -7.86
C TYR A 121 2.45 1.41 -7.33
N VAL A 122 2.16 0.35 -6.60
CA VAL A 122 0.82 0.10 -6.05
C VAL A 122 0.94 -0.54 -4.67
N ILE A 123 0.13 -0.05 -3.74
CA ILE A 123 0.02 -0.57 -2.37
C ILE A 123 -1.27 -1.38 -2.26
N VAL A 124 -1.15 -2.62 -1.85
CA VAL A 124 -2.29 -3.47 -1.46
C VAL A 124 -2.48 -3.30 0.04
N ASP A 125 -3.56 -2.62 0.42
CA ASP A 125 -3.81 -2.19 1.79
C ASP A 125 -4.98 -2.97 2.42
N TRP A 126 -4.66 -3.76 3.45
CA TRP A 126 -5.62 -4.38 4.35
C TRP A 126 -6.13 -3.32 5.32
N HIS A 127 -7.25 -2.70 4.93
CA HIS A 127 -7.73 -1.44 5.51
C HIS A 127 -8.61 -1.66 6.74
N ILE A 128 -8.00 -2.12 7.84
CA ILE A 128 -8.69 -2.22 9.13
C ILE A 128 -9.06 -0.83 9.65
N LEU A 129 -10.20 -0.71 10.31
CA LEU A 129 -10.65 0.53 10.94
C LEU A 129 -11.53 0.22 12.15
N SER A 130 -12.79 -0.18 11.98
CA SER A 130 -13.69 -0.53 13.10
C SER A 130 -13.33 -1.86 13.75
N ASP A 131 -12.60 -2.72 13.11
CA ASP A 131 -11.94 -3.89 13.69
C ASP A 131 -10.60 -3.57 14.38
N CYS A 132 -10.47 -2.46 14.94
CA CYS A 132 -9.45 -1.79 15.77
C CYS A 132 -8.10 -2.52 15.95
N ASP A 133 -8.14 -3.82 16.29
CA ASP A 133 -6.98 -4.70 16.45
C ASP A 133 -6.86 -5.61 15.22
N PRO A 134 -5.74 -5.58 14.49
CA PRO A 134 -5.54 -6.42 13.31
C PRO A 134 -5.65 -7.92 13.62
N ASN A 135 -5.45 -8.34 14.86
CA ASN A 135 -5.61 -9.75 15.28
C ASN A 135 -7.07 -10.21 15.20
N GLN A 136 -8.06 -9.31 15.23
CA GLN A 136 -9.47 -9.67 15.17
C GLN A 136 -9.80 -10.47 13.90
N ASN A 137 -9.26 -10.08 12.75
CA ASN A 137 -9.46 -10.74 11.46
C ASN A 137 -8.14 -11.30 10.89
N LYS A 138 -7.23 -11.72 11.76
CA LYS A 138 -5.88 -12.18 11.36
C LYS A 138 -5.93 -13.36 10.39
N ASP A 139 -6.78 -14.34 10.61
CA ASP A 139 -6.85 -15.53 9.76
C ASP A 139 -7.32 -15.18 8.34
N GLU A 140 -8.25 -14.23 8.23
CA GLU A 140 -8.68 -13.69 6.94
C GLU A 140 -7.56 -12.90 6.25
N ALA A 141 -6.80 -12.11 7.01
CA ALA A 141 -5.64 -11.38 6.50
C ALA A 141 -4.57 -12.32 5.97
N ILE A 142 -4.25 -13.38 6.70
CA ILE A 142 -3.29 -14.40 6.29
C ILE A 142 -3.73 -15.06 4.98
N ALA A 143 -4.98 -15.47 4.88
CA ALA A 143 -5.53 -16.08 3.65
C ALA A 143 -5.50 -15.10 2.46
N PHE A 144 -5.88 -13.84 2.70
CA PHE A 144 -5.86 -12.79 1.69
C PHE A 144 -4.45 -12.50 1.17
N PHE A 145 -3.49 -12.27 2.05
CA PHE A 145 -2.12 -11.97 1.65
C PHE A 145 -1.40 -13.16 1.03
N ARG A 146 -1.73 -14.39 1.44
CA ARG A 146 -1.21 -15.59 0.76
C ARG A 146 -1.64 -15.61 -0.70
N GLU A 147 -2.92 -15.40 -0.96
CA GLU A 147 -3.46 -15.41 -2.31
C GLU A 147 -2.96 -14.22 -3.14
N MET A 148 -2.93 -13.02 -2.57
CA MET A 148 -2.48 -11.83 -3.29
C MET A 148 -0.98 -11.86 -3.57
N SER A 149 -0.15 -12.25 -2.61
CA SER A 149 1.29 -12.35 -2.83
C SER A 149 1.67 -13.44 -3.84
N GLU A 150 0.92 -14.54 -3.88
CA GLU A 150 1.06 -15.55 -4.92
C GLU A 150 0.66 -14.98 -6.30
N ALA A 151 -0.48 -14.31 -6.38
CA ALA A 151 -0.97 -13.70 -7.63
C ALA A 151 0.01 -12.63 -8.17
N PHE A 152 0.68 -11.90 -7.30
CA PHE A 152 1.60 -10.81 -7.66
C PHE A 152 3.08 -11.19 -7.49
N ALA A 153 3.42 -12.47 -7.49
CA ALA A 153 4.79 -12.94 -7.29
C ALA A 153 5.79 -12.31 -8.28
N ASP A 154 5.35 -12.04 -9.51
CA ASP A 154 6.15 -11.45 -10.57
C ASP A 154 6.00 -9.92 -10.68
N ASN A 155 5.25 -9.28 -9.78
CA ASN A 155 4.99 -7.84 -9.79
C ASN A 155 5.88 -7.13 -8.76
N ASP A 156 7.05 -6.67 -9.18
CA ASP A 156 8.01 -5.99 -8.29
C ASP A 156 7.63 -4.54 -7.95
N ASN A 157 6.54 -4.04 -8.52
CA ASN A 157 5.97 -2.72 -8.24
C ASN A 157 4.94 -2.71 -7.11
N VAL A 158 4.69 -3.85 -6.45
CA VAL A 158 3.68 -3.99 -5.39
C VAL A 158 4.31 -3.87 -4.00
N LEU A 159 3.73 -2.99 -3.18
CA LEU A 159 4.00 -2.91 -1.74
C LEU A 159 2.77 -3.44 -0.99
N TYR A 160 2.97 -3.98 0.20
CA TYR A 160 1.91 -4.57 1.02
C TYR A 160 1.76 -3.82 2.32
N GLU A 161 0.57 -3.24 2.57
CA GLU A 161 0.21 -2.61 3.83
C GLU A 161 -0.69 -3.56 4.61
N ILE A 162 -0.18 -4.09 5.72
CA ILE A 162 -0.81 -5.24 6.40
C ILE A 162 -1.86 -4.86 7.44
N CYS A 163 -1.89 -3.60 7.88
CA CYS A 163 -2.94 -3.08 8.77
C CYS A 163 -2.96 -1.54 8.69
N ASN A 164 -4.07 -0.99 8.22
CA ASN A 164 -4.24 0.45 7.98
C ASN A 164 -4.11 1.28 9.26
N GLU A 165 -5.07 1.15 10.17
CA GLU A 165 -5.18 2.02 11.36
C GLU A 165 -5.57 1.25 12.62
N PRO A 166 -4.63 0.54 13.27
CA PRO A 166 -4.86 0.01 14.60
C PRO A 166 -5.28 1.14 15.57
N ASN A 167 -6.32 0.91 16.37
CA ASN A 167 -6.89 1.96 17.20
C ASN A 167 -7.54 1.42 18.49
N SER A 168 -8.24 2.27 19.21
CA SER A 168 -8.99 1.91 20.42
C SER A 168 -8.17 1.20 21.50
N GLY A 169 -6.91 1.62 21.67
CA GLY A 169 -6.02 1.07 22.69
C GLY A 169 -5.26 -0.19 22.28
N THR A 170 -5.36 -0.61 21.04
CA THR A 170 -4.52 -1.70 20.50
C THR A 170 -3.04 -1.33 20.65
N SER A 171 -2.28 -2.20 21.34
CA SER A 171 -0.88 -1.94 21.64
C SER A 171 0.04 -2.25 20.46
N TRP A 172 1.23 -1.66 20.47
CA TRP A 172 2.28 -2.02 19.53
C TRP A 172 2.67 -3.50 19.63
N ASP A 173 2.68 -4.08 20.83
CA ASP A 173 2.97 -5.50 21.02
C ASP A 173 1.93 -6.40 20.31
N SER A 174 0.65 -6.05 20.38
CA SER A 174 -0.41 -6.74 19.61
C SER A 174 -0.18 -6.64 18.11
N ILE A 175 0.18 -5.47 17.61
CA ILE A 175 0.47 -5.25 16.19
C ILE A 175 1.71 -6.06 15.76
N LYS A 176 2.77 -6.05 16.57
CA LYS A 176 3.96 -6.87 16.30
C LYS A 176 3.63 -8.35 16.19
N SER A 177 2.85 -8.87 17.12
CA SER A 177 2.42 -10.27 17.10
C SER A 177 1.68 -10.62 15.80
N TYR A 178 0.77 -9.75 15.36
CA TYR A 178 0.10 -9.88 14.07
C TYR A 178 1.09 -9.85 12.89
N ALA A 179 1.97 -8.86 12.86
CA ALA A 179 2.94 -8.67 11.79
C ALA A 179 3.90 -9.85 11.67
N GLU A 180 4.34 -10.41 12.80
CA GLU A 180 5.24 -11.58 12.85
C GLU A 180 4.62 -12.84 12.27
N GLU A 181 3.29 -12.92 12.18
CA GLU A 181 2.58 -14.03 11.52
C GLU A 181 2.23 -13.71 10.05
N VAL A 182 1.92 -12.48 9.71
CA VAL A 182 1.50 -12.10 8.35
C VAL A 182 2.69 -11.88 7.41
N ILE A 183 3.75 -11.23 7.87
CA ILE A 183 4.93 -10.93 7.04
C ILE A 183 5.54 -12.20 6.42
N PRO A 184 5.77 -13.28 7.17
CA PRO A 184 6.31 -14.51 6.59
C PRO A 184 5.44 -15.09 5.46
N VAL A 185 4.13 -14.93 5.53
CA VAL A 185 3.20 -15.41 4.48
C VAL A 185 3.45 -14.70 3.15
N ILE A 186 3.62 -13.38 3.19
CA ILE A 186 3.95 -12.59 1.99
C ILE A 186 5.35 -12.96 1.50
N ARG A 187 6.31 -13.12 2.41
CA ARG A 187 7.71 -13.39 2.09
C ARG A 187 7.97 -14.78 1.51
N GLU A 188 7.05 -15.72 1.65
CA GLU A 188 7.10 -17.00 0.93
C GLU A 188 7.08 -16.80 -0.59
N GLN A 189 6.31 -15.83 -1.07
CA GLN A 189 6.17 -15.53 -2.50
C GLN A 189 7.06 -14.37 -2.95
N LYS A 190 7.28 -13.39 -2.08
CA LYS A 190 8.03 -12.16 -2.34
C LYS A 190 9.04 -11.91 -1.21
N PRO A 191 10.21 -12.58 -1.23
CA PRO A 191 11.21 -12.46 -0.15
C PRO A 191 11.66 -11.03 0.13
N ASP A 192 11.65 -10.16 -0.89
CA ASP A 192 12.13 -8.78 -0.81
C ASP A 192 11.01 -7.73 -0.78
N ALA A 193 9.74 -8.15 -0.65
CA ALA A 193 8.62 -7.23 -0.65
C ALA A 193 8.79 -6.13 0.42
N VAL A 194 8.50 -4.88 0.05
CA VAL A 194 8.36 -3.79 1.02
C VAL A 194 7.01 -3.91 1.69
N ILE A 195 7.03 -3.97 3.02
CA ILE A 195 5.83 -4.15 3.85
C ILE A 195 5.66 -2.93 4.74
N LEU A 196 4.45 -2.36 4.71
CA LEU A 196 4.03 -1.25 5.54
C LEU A 196 3.22 -1.78 6.71
N VAL A 197 3.56 -1.34 7.93
CA VAL A 197 2.91 -1.80 9.16
C VAL A 197 2.31 -0.60 9.89
N GLY A 198 1.00 -0.64 10.13
CA GLY A 198 0.29 0.35 10.91
C GLY A 198 0.76 0.40 12.35
N THR A 199 0.66 1.58 12.96
CA THR A 199 1.08 1.84 14.33
C THR A 199 -0.12 2.20 15.22
N PRO A 200 0.02 2.20 16.57
CA PRO A 200 -1.11 2.50 17.44
C PRO A 200 -1.74 3.88 17.21
N THR A 201 -2.97 4.05 17.66
CA THR A 201 -3.72 5.31 17.65
C THR A 201 -3.88 5.86 16.23
N TRP A 202 -4.57 5.07 15.38
CA TRP A 202 -4.79 5.41 13.95
C TRP A 202 -3.49 5.72 13.19
N SER A 203 -2.48 4.88 13.37
CA SER A 203 -1.16 5.03 12.75
C SER A 203 -0.47 6.38 13.09
N GLN A 204 -0.48 6.77 14.36
CA GLN A 204 0.20 7.99 14.82
C GLN A 204 1.44 7.70 15.70
N GLU A 205 1.47 6.56 16.38
CA GLU A 205 2.49 6.29 17.40
C GLU A 205 3.71 5.53 16.83
N ILE A 206 4.35 6.08 15.82
CA ILE A 206 5.57 5.51 15.22
C ILE A 206 6.75 5.45 16.23
N ASP A 207 6.74 6.27 17.27
CA ASP A 207 7.71 6.22 18.35
C ASP A 207 7.68 4.90 19.13
N LYS A 208 6.52 4.26 19.23
CA LYS A 208 6.39 2.91 19.80
C LYS A 208 7.11 1.87 18.95
N ALA A 209 6.96 1.97 17.64
CA ALA A 209 7.69 1.11 16.70
C ALA A 209 9.19 1.37 16.76
N ALA A 210 9.60 2.63 16.85
CA ALA A 210 11.02 3.02 16.98
C ALA A 210 11.66 2.42 18.24
N ALA A 211 10.93 2.35 19.36
CA ALA A 211 11.42 1.81 20.62
C ALA A 211 11.54 0.26 20.61
N SER A 212 10.78 -0.42 19.75
CA SER A 212 10.76 -1.89 19.66
C SER A 212 10.43 -2.33 18.23
N PRO A 213 11.33 -2.10 17.26
CA PRO A 213 11.04 -2.39 15.87
C PRO A 213 10.89 -3.88 15.58
N LEU A 214 10.25 -4.19 14.44
CA LEU A 214 10.27 -5.52 13.85
C LEU A 214 11.68 -5.85 13.36
N THR A 215 12.01 -7.13 13.34
CA THR A 215 13.37 -7.59 12.96
C THR A 215 13.48 -8.04 11.50
N PHE A 216 12.43 -7.84 10.71
CA PHE A 216 12.44 -8.12 9.27
C PHE A 216 13.07 -6.97 8.50
N ASP A 217 13.78 -7.28 7.42
CA ASP A 217 14.22 -6.30 6.45
C ASP A 217 13.03 -5.79 5.61
N ASN A 218 13.19 -4.65 4.96
CA ASN A 218 12.20 -4.06 4.05
C ASN A 218 10.82 -3.84 4.70
N VAL A 219 10.82 -3.43 5.95
CA VAL A 219 9.61 -3.02 6.69
C VAL A 219 9.65 -1.52 6.92
N MET A 220 8.52 -0.86 6.69
CA MET A 220 8.31 0.55 7.02
C MET A 220 7.11 0.69 7.95
N TYR A 221 7.13 1.72 8.78
CA TYR A 221 6.08 1.99 9.75
C TYR A 221 5.23 3.16 9.27
N THR A 222 3.92 3.04 9.37
CA THR A 222 3.04 4.07 8.83
C THR A 222 2.68 5.13 9.86
N LEU A 223 2.69 6.38 9.41
CA LEU A 223 2.11 7.51 10.11
C LEU A 223 1.02 8.10 9.22
N HIS A 224 -0.16 8.32 9.81
CA HIS A 224 -1.29 8.99 9.17
C HIS A 224 -1.52 10.34 9.82
N PHE A 225 -1.89 11.35 9.03
CA PHE A 225 -2.27 12.65 9.55
C PHE A 225 -3.42 13.28 8.77
N TYR A 226 -4.16 14.10 9.45
CA TYR A 226 -5.11 15.04 8.85
C TYR A 226 -4.73 16.44 9.31
N ALA A 227 -4.29 17.28 8.38
CA ALA A 227 -3.61 18.53 8.66
C ALA A 227 -4.46 19.52 9.48
N GLY A 228 -5.79 19.44 9.36
CA GLY A 228 -6.72 20.23 10.14
C GLY A 228 -6.75 19.86 11.63
N THR A 229 -6.37 18.64 12.00
CA THR A 229 -6.34 18.12 13.38
C THR A 229 -4.91 17.96 13.90
N HIS A 230 -4.00 17.41 13.12
CA HIS A 230 -2.66 17.02 13.54
C HIS A 230 -1.66 18.13 13.22
N LYS A 231 -1.03 18.63 14.26
CA LYS A 231 -0.17 19.83 14.23
C LYS A 231 1.27 19.50 14.66
N ASP A 232 1.92 20.44 15.32
CA ASP A 232 3.34 20.35 15.67
C ASP A 232 3.70 19.13 16.53
N ASP A 233 2.85 18.68 17.42
CA ASP A 233 3.14 17.52 18.27
C ASP A 233 3.39 16.26 17.42
N LEU A 234 2.53 15.99 16.43
CA LEU A 234 2.71 14.84 15.54
C LEU A 234 3.83 15.08 14.53
N ARG A 235 3.98 16.30 14.00
CA ARG A 235 5.10 16.66 13.13
C ARG A 235 6.44 16.46 13.84
N ASN A 236 6.57 16.89 15.08
CA ASN A 236 7.78 16.71 15.88
C ASN A 236 8.10 15.25 16.14
N ARG A 237 7.08 14.42 16.37
CA ARG A 237 7.24 12.97 16.50
C ARG A 237 7.81 12.37 15.21
N LEU A 238 7.24 12.74 14.06
CA LEU A 238 7.76 12.27 12.77
C LEU A 238 9.20 12.71 12.56
N GLU A 239 9.51 13.96 12.79
CA GLU A 239 10.86 14.51 12.60
C GLU A 239 11.89 13.80 13.48
N THR A 240 11.59 13.58 14.75
CA THR A 240 12.45 12.84 15.66
C THR A 240 12.73 11.42 15.19
N CYS A 241 11.68 10.70 14.77
CA CYS A 241 11.82 9.34 14.25
C CYS A 241 12.63 9.31 12.94
N ALA A 242 12.38 10.26 12.04
CA ALA A 242 13.12 10.36 10.77
C ALA A 242 14.60 10.66 10.99
N GLN A 243 14.93 11.55 11.92
CA GLN A 243 16.31 11.86 12.31
C GLN A 243 17.05 10.64 12.88
N ASN A 244 16.34 9.69 13.46
CA ASN A 244 16.87 8.43 13.96
C ASN A 244 16.78 7.29 12.93
N ASN A 245 16.57 7.61 11.66
CA ASN A 245 16.50 6.66 10.55
C ASN A 245 15.40 5.59 10.67
N LEU A 246 14.30 5.87 11.37
CA LEU A 246 13.13 5.00 11.31
C LEU A 246 12.55 5.03 9.89
N PRO A 247 12.34 3.88 9.24
CA PRO A 247 11.65 3.84 7.95
C PRO A 247 10.18 4.20 8.14
N VAL A 248 9.76 5.37 7.68
CA VAL A 248 8.37 5.85 7.79
C VAL A 248 7.76 6.05 6.42
N PHE A 249 6.53 5.63 6.27
CA PHE A 249 5.69 5.88 5.10
C PHE A 249 4.37 6.52 5.57
N VAL A 250 4.00 7.68 5.03
CA VAL A 250 2.71 8.30 5.29
C VAL A 250 1.69 7.74 4.29
N SER A 251 1.16 6.55 4.56
CA SER A 251 0.29 5.85 3.61
C SER A 251 -1.11 6.43 3.50
N GLU A 252 -1.48 7.33 4.41
CA GLU A 252 -2.73 8.07 4.34
C GLU A 252 -2.58 9.46 4.97
N PHE A 253 -3.03 10.49 4.26
CA PHE A 253 -3.20 11.82 4.83
C PHE A 253 -4.34 12.58 4.18
N GLY A 254 -4.82 13.60 4.88
CA GLY A 254 -5.79 14.56 4.35
C GLY A 254 -5.45 15.98 4.76
N MET A 255 -5.98 16.95 4.01
CA MET A 255 -5.79 18.38 4.27
C MET A 255 -6.79 18.94 5.30
N CYS A 256 -7.91 18.25 5.48
CA CYS A 256 -8.98 18.61 6.41
C CYS A 256 -8.72 18.07 7.84
N ASP A 257 -9.73 18.12 8.69
CA ASP A 257 -9.69 17.50 10.00
C ASP A 257 -9.82 15.96 9.93
N ALA A 258 -9.62 15.30 11.06
CA ALA A 258 -9.64 13.85 11.16
C ALA A 258 -10.99 13.20 10.88
N SER A 259 -12.08 13.98 10.75
CA SER A 259 -13.37 13.46 10.29
C SER A 259 -13.36 13.11 8.78
N GLY A 260 -12.42 13.67 8.05
CA GLY A 260 -12.32 13.53 6.59
C GLY A 260 -13.28 14.43 5.80
N ASN A 261 -14.06 15.29 6.45
CA ASN A 261 -15.12 16.10 5.83
C ASN A 261 -15.04 17.60 6.13
N GLY A 262 -14.07 18.03 6.92
CA GLY A 262 -13.91 19.44 7.29
C GLY A 262 -13.27 20.27 6.20
N ALA A 263 -13.13 21.57 6.48
CA ALA A 263 -12.41 22.49 5.60
C ALA A 263 -10.91 22.15 5.57
N ASN A 264 -10.27 22.39 4.43
CA ASN A 264 -8.84 22.20 4.28
C ASN A 264 -8.05 23.25 5.06
N ASP A 265 -7.05 22.80 5.78
CA ASP A 265 -6.05 23.65 6.45
C ASP A 265 -4.79 23.72 5.58
N PHE A 266 -4.71 24.72 4.73
CA PHE A 266 -3.61 24.88 3.79
C PHE A 266 -2.28 25.17 4.50
N ASP A 267 -2.28 25.98 5.55
CA ASP A 267 -1.05 26.32 6.28
C ASP A 267 -0.46 25.09 6.97
N SER A 268 -1.28 24.30 7.65
CA SER A 268 -0.83 23.05 8.28
C SER A 268 -0.40 22.02 7.24
N THR A 269 -1.13 21.91 6.12
CA THR A 269 -0.76 21.00 5.02
C THR A 269 0.62 21.36 4.45
N THR A 270 0.89 22.64 4.22
CA THR A 270 2.21 23.11 3.74
C THR A 270 3.34 22.70 4.69
N LYS A 271 3.14 22.87 5.99
CA LYS A 271 4.14 22.45 7.01
C LYS A 271 4.37 20.95 6.99
N TRP A 272 3.32 20.15 6.81
CA TRP A 272 3.44 18.70 6.66
C TRP A 272 4.21 18.31 5.40
N LEU A 273 3.85 18.86 4.25
CA LEU A 273 4.50 18.54 2.98
C LEU A 273 5.97 18.97 2.97
N ASP A 274 6.29 20.13 3.55
CA ASP A 274 7.68 20.59 3.71
C ASP A 274 8.49 19.58 4.55
N LEU A 275 7.91 19.06 5.64
CA LEU A 275 8.53 18.05 6.47
C LEU A 275 8.75 16.73 5.73
N LEU A 276 7.74 16.25 5.01
CA LEU A 276 7.85 15.03 4.22
C LEU A 276 8.93 15.16 3.14
N ASN A 277 8.98 16.28 2.45
CA ASN A 277 9.98 16.54 1.42
C ASN A 277 11.38 16.69 2.00
N LYS A 278 11.52 17.33 3.17
CA LYS A 278 12.82 17.47 3.86
C LYS A 278 13.47 16.11 4.13
N TYR A 279 12.69 15.11 4.52
CA TYR A 279 13.17 13.77 4.83
C TYR A 279 12.91 12.75 3.72
N GLN A 280 12.40 13.17 2.58
CA GLN A 280 12.06 12.31 1.43
C GLN A 280 11.15 11.14 1.83
N ILE A 281 10.14 11.45 2.64
CA ILE A 281 9.14 10.47 3.12
C ILE A 281 8.04 10.35 2.07
N SER A 282 7.77 9.13 1.64
CA SER A 282 6.68 8.81 0.73
C SER A 282 5.31 9.01 1.37
N PHE A 283 4.32 9.37 0.56
CA PHE A 283 2.97 9.63 1.05
C PHE A 283 1.88 9.27 0.04
N CYS A 284 0.67 8.99 0.55
CA CYS A 284 -0.55 8.85 -0.24
C CYS A 284 -1.64 9.76 0.32
N CYS A 285 -2.29 10.53 -0.54
CA CYS A 285 -3.47 11.32 -0.19
C CYS A 285 -4.72 10.42 -0.19
N TRP A 286 -5.52 10.55 0.86
CA TRP A 286 -6.82 9.85 0.97
C TRP A 286 -7.93 10.43 0.10
#